data_5181ea555af5258f1f8ff9db7a3ddee6
#
_entry.id   5181ea555af5258f1f8ff9db7a3ddee6
#
_cell.length_a   1.000
_cell.length_b   1.000
_cell.length_c   1.000
_cell.angle_alpha   90.00
_cell.angle_beta   90.00
_cell.angle_gamma   90.00
#
_symmetry.space_group_name_H-M   'P 1'
#
loop_
_entity.id
_entity.type
_entity.pdbx_description
1 polymer ?
#
loop_
_entity_poly.entity_id
_entity_poly.type
_entity_poly.pdbx_seq_one_letter_code
_entity_poly.pdbx_strand_id
1 'polypeptide(L)'
;MWSDAVGLADVEQGDKASPDTQYAIASITKTFTAASILQLRDEGKLDLEDPLSKHLPEAAHGTLTLRRMLAHASGLQREPPGEIWESLTFPGYEELLAGLEETEQVLAPMAAWHYSNLAYSLLGIVVARLSGMPFRNYVQERLIAPVGLRRTTWGPGENAALPYFVEPYSDAVQREPVLELGGKGGESGLYSTTGDLARWGAFLCNPDESVLKGSSVAEMHDVNVMAEPNWTLGWGLGLELCRRGERIFSGHTGGYPGFLSILTYSRRDRIGAIMLTNTSSWPKLSPTGLELAEAAVEELSPELESWLPEEAPPPGIAPLLGRWWSEGSETIFSWRHGKLEARLAAWPPEREPSVFEPEGGDRFRVVSGRERGETLRVVRDDNGEVVRLYWATYPFTRTPEVFGS
;
A
#
# COMPACT_ATOMS: atom_id res chain seq x y z
N MET A 1 7.22 14.97 13.49
CA MET A 1 5.97 15.24 12.74
C MET A 1 5.63 16.73 12.89
N TRP A 2 5.43 17.42 11.80
CA TRP A 2 4.88 18.78 11.77
C TRP A 2 3.43 18.72 11.29
N SER A 3 2.54 19.54 11.85
CA SER A 3 1.12 19.61 11.46
C SER A 3 0.61 21.02 11.72
N ASP A 4 -0.15 21.55 10.78
CA ASP A 4 -0.80 22.87 10.88
C ASP A 4 -2.16 22.83 10.18
N ALA A 5 -2.99 23.85 10.40
CA ALA A 5 -4.30 24.01 9.78
C ALA A 5 -4.58 25.47 9.47
N VAL A 6 -5.26 25.70 8.35
CA VAL A 6 -5.69 27.04 7.92
C VAL A 6 -7.16 27.00 7.51
N GLY A 7 -7.85 28.13 7.62
CA GLY A 7 -9.25 28.28 7.23
C GLY A 7 -10.24 27.87 8.32
N LEU A 8 -11.45 27.54 7.90
CA LEU A 8 -12.59 27.27 8.77
C LEU A 8 -13.05 25.82 8.65
N ALA A 9 -13.27 25.17 9.78
CA ALA A 9 -13.92 23.88 9.88
C ALA A 9 -15.46 23.99 9.72
N ASP A 10 -16.02 25.09 10.20
CA ASP A 10 -17.42 25.48 10.06
C ASP A 10 -17.50 26.95 9.63
N VAL A 11 -18.02 27.20 8.42
CA VAL A 11 -18.13 28.55 7.87
C VAL A 11 -19.26 29.34 8.55
N GLU A 12 -20.36 28.66 8.86
CA GLU A 12 -21.54 29.29 9.48
C GLU A 12 -21.28 29.75 10.92
N GLN A 13 -20.50 28.98 11.68
CA GLN A 13 -20.14 29.31 13.07
C GLN A 13 -18.83 30.13 13.15
N GLY A 14 -18.05 30.18 12.06
CA GLY A 14 -16.72 30.80 12.05
C GLY A 14 -15.66 29.99 12.81
N ASP A 15 -15.90 28.70 13.02
CA ASP A 15 -14.98 27.82 13.75
C ASP A 15 -13.74 27.51 12.92
N LYS A 16 -12.57 27.80 13.49
CA LYS A 16 -11.30 27.58 12.82
C LYS A 16 -10.92 26.10 12.75
N ALA A 17 -10.37 25.70 11.62
CA ALA A 17 -9.72 24.39 11.52
C ALA A 17 -8.47 24.34 12.43
N SER A 18 -8.19 23.13 12.93
CA SER A 18 -7.02 22.81 13.74
C SER A 18 -6.40 21.50 13.29
N PRO A 19 -5.17 21.16 13.68
CA PRO A 19 -4.60 19.84 13.41
C PRO A 19 -5.42 18.66 13.94
N ASP A 20 -6.26 18.89 14.96
CA ASP A 20 -7.17 17.89 15.53
C ASP A 20 -8.57 17.88 14.89
N THR A 21 -8.81 18.74 13.91
CA THR A 21 -10.08 18.73 13.17
C THR A 21 -10.18 17.45 12.33
N GLN A 22 -11.31 16.81 12.41
CA GLN A 22 -11.63 15.56 11.70
C GLN A 22 -12.25 15.86 10.35
N TYR A 23 -11.87 15.09 9.32
CA TYR A 23 -12.41 15.20 7.97
C TYR A 23 -12.83 13.82 7.47
N ALA A 24 -13.79 13.75 6.56
CA ALA A 24 -14.05 12.52 5.82
C ALA A 24 -12.83 12.19 4.96
N ILE A 25 -12.31 10.96 5.12
CA ILE A 25 -11.13 10.50 4.36
C ILE A 25 -11.51 9.68 3.14
N ALA A 26 -12.80 9.46 2.96
CA ALA A 26 -13.39 8.80 1.80
C ALA A 26 -12.62 7.52 1.41
N SER A 27 -12.12 7.44 0.19
CA SER A 27 -11.47 6.23 -0.36
C SER A 27 -10.16 5.84 0.31
N ILE A 28 -9.54 6.67 1.15
CA ILE A 28 -8.42 6.21 1.99
C ILE A 28 -8.85 5.02 2.86
N THR A 29 -10.16 4.90 3.16
CA THR A 29 -10.77 3.74 3.83
C THR A 29 -10.42 2.41 3.16
N LYS A 30 -10.21 2.39 1.84
CA LYS A 30 -9.85 1.17 1.09
C LYS A 30 -8.54 0.54 1.55
N THR A 31 -7.62 1.35 2.06
CA THR A 31 -6.36 0.83 2.63
C THR A 31 -6.61 -0.03 3.87
N PHE A 32 -7.63 0.32 4.68
CA PHE A 32 -8.06 -0.49 5.82
C PHE A 32 -8.77 -1.77 5.38
N THR A 33 -9.57 -1.70 4.33
CA THR A 33 -10.21 -2.89 3.75
C THR A 33 -9.18 -3.87 3.23
N ALA A 34 -8.17 -3.38 2.50
CA ALA A 34 -7.08 -4.22 2.00
C ALA A 34 -6.29 -4.87 3.16
N ALA A 35 -5.95 -4.10 4.19
CA ALA A 35 -5.30 -4.63 5.40
C ALA A 35 -6.16 -5.70 6.08
N SER A 36 -7.50 -5.52 6.16
CA SER A 36 -8.42 -6.50 6.73
C SER A 36 -8.46 -7.81 5.95
N ILE A 37 -8.48 -7.75 4.62
CA ILE A 37 -8.41 -8.95 3.76
C ILE A 37 -7.08 -9.68 3.97
N LEU A 38 -5.97 -8.95 4.07
CA LEU A 38 -4.66 -9.54 4.31
C LEU A 38 -4.53 -10.15 5.71
N GLN A 39 -5.15 -9.55 6.74
CA GLN A 39 -5.24 -10.18 8.07
C GLN A 39 -5.96 -11.54 8.00
N LEU A 40 -7.10 -11.60 7.32
CA LEU A 40 -7.85 -12.85 7.15
C LEU A 40 -7.09 -13.89 6.33
N ARG A 41 -6.33 -13.47 5.32
CA ARG A 41 -5.41 -14.35 4.59
C ARG A 41 -4.33 -14.89 5.51
N ASP A 42 -3.70 -14.04 6.31
CA ASP A 42 -2.63 -14.41 7.24
C ASP A 42 -3.12 -15.34 8.37
N GLU A 43 -4.42 -15.29 8.67
CA GLU A 43 -5.13 -16.22 9.56
C GLU A 43 -5.53 -17.54 8.83
N GLY A 44 -5.26 -17.69 7.54
CA GLY A 44 -5.60 -18.87 6.74
C GLY A 44 -7.10 -19.01 6.40
N LYS A 45 -7.88 -17.92 6.50
CA LYS A 45 -9.33 -17.92 6.23
C LYS A 45 -9.68 -17.73 4.77
N LEU A 46 -8.77 -17.20 3.97
CA LEU A 46 -8.90 -16.99 2.53
C LEU A 46 -7.53 -17.06 1.84
N ASP A 47 -7.56 -17.19 0.51
CA ASP A 47 -6.45 -16.95 -0.39
C ASP A 47 -6.78 -15.77 -1.30
N LEU A 48 -5.79 -14.95 -1.68
CA LEU A 48 -6.04 -13.83 -2.58
C LEU A 48 -6.44 -14.28 -3.99
N GLU A 49 -6.08 -15.49 -4.37
CA GLU A 49 -6.50 -16.12 -5.63
C GLU A 49 -7.87 -16.83 -5.53
N ASP A 50 -8.47 -16.84 -4.35
CA ASP A 50 -9.83 -17.36 -4.22
C ASP A 50 -10.80 -16.57 -5.12
N PRO A 51 -11.66 -17.26 -5.85
CA PRO A 51 -12.75 -16.60 -6.56
C PRO A 51 -13.77 -16.04 -5.57
N LEU A 52 -14.36 -14.89 -5.89
CA LEU A 52 -15.36 -14.24 -5.03
C LEU A 52 -16.49 -15.20 -4.62
N SER A 53 -16.93 -16.07 -5.53
CA SER A 53 -18.00 -17.07 -5.29
C SER A 53 -17.68 -18.08 -4.18
N LYS A 54 -16.41 -18.28 -3.83
CA LYS A 54 -16.03 -19.12 -2.70
C LYS A 54 -16.51 -18.51 -1.37
N HIS A 55 -16.55 -17.20 -1.29
CA HIS A 55 -16.90 -16.45 -0.09
C HIS A 55 -18.30 -15.81 -0.17
N LEU A 56 -18.73 -15.46 -1.39
CA LEU A 56 -20.05 -14.91 -1.71
C LEU A 56 -20.67 -15.73 -2.86
N PRO A 57 -21.22 -16.92 -2.58
CA PRO A 57 -21.77 -17.80 -3.61
C PRO A 57 -22.89 -17.17 -4.44
N GLU A 58 -23.60 -16.19 -3.87
CA GLU A 58 -24.67 -15.43 -4.50
C GLU A 58 -24.17 -14.31 -5.43
N ALA A 59 -22.87 -14.04 -5.47
CA ALA A 59 -22.33 -12.95 -6.28
C ALA A 59 -22.36 -13.28 -7.77
N ALA A 60 -22.93 -12.39 -8.60
CA ALA A 60 -23.04 -12.57 -10.04
C ALA A 60 -21.65 -12.71 -10.72
N HIS A 61 -20.65 -11.98 -10.29
CA HIS A 61 -19.30 -12.00 -10.87
C HIS A 61 -18.32 -12.89 -10.07
N GLY A 62 -18.79 -14.07 -9.69
CA GLY A 62 -18.13 -14.96 -8.74
C GLY A 62 -16.74 -15.48 -9.13
N THR A 63 -16.35 -15.42 -10.40
CA THR A 63 -15.03 -15.90 -10.87
C THR A 63 -13.89 -14.91 -10.67
N LEU A 64 -14.18 -13.68 -10.26
CA LEU A 64 -13.17 -12.66 -9.99
C LEU A 64 -12.40 -13.00 -8.71
N THR A 65 -11.06 -12.89 -8.73
CA THR A 65 -10.25 -13.15 -7.54
C THR A 65 -10.19 -11.93 -6.64
N LEU A 66 -10.01 -12.16 -5.33
CA LEU A 66 -9.88 -11.10 -4.34
C LEU A 66 -8.68 -10.18 -4.66
N ARG A 67 -7.57 -10.73 -5.16
CA ARG A 67 -6.40 -9.95 -5.61
C ARG A 67 -6.76 -8.94 -6.69
N ARG A 68 -7.50 -9.37 -7.72
CA ARG A 68 -7.91 -8.48 -8.82
C ARG A 68 -8.85 -7.37 -8.35
N MET A 69 -9.70 -7.67 -7.38
CA MET A 69 -10.59 -6.69 -6.78
C MET A 69 -9.81 -5.65 -5.96
N LEU A 70 -8.85 -6.09 -5.13
CA LEU A 70 -7.97 -5.22 -4.34
C LEU A 70 -7.12 -4.28 -5.21
N ALA A 71 -6.69 -4.75 -6.38
CA ALA A 71 -5.85 -4.01 -7.30
C ALA A 71 -6.62 -3.17 -8.33
N HIS A 72 -7.95 -3.11 -8.27
CA HIS A 72 -8.77 -2.48 -9.32
C HIS A 72 -8.52 -3.04 -10.73
N ALA A 73 -8.24 -4.32 -10.81
CA ALA A 73 -8.00 -5.07 -12.04
C ALA A 73 -9.09 -6.12 -12.34
N SER A 74 -10.22 -6.02 -11.64
CA SER A 74 -11.37 -6.93 -11.80
C SER A 74 -12.19 -6.61 -13.04
N GLY A 75 -12.20 -5.36 -13.49
CA GLY A 75 -13.06 -4.88 -14.57
C GLY A 75 -14.53 -4.72 -14.16
N LEU A 76 -14.86 -4.81 -12.86
CA LEU A 76 -16.21 -4.48 -12.39
C LEU A 76 -16.50 -3.00 -12.57
N GLN A 77 -17.76 -2.67 -12.86
CA GLN A 77 -18.22 -1.28 -12.93
C GLN A 77 -17.83 -0.50 -11.68
N ARG A 78 -17.76 0.84 -11.82
CA ARG A 78 -17.22 1.72 -10.79
C ARG A 78 -18.05 1.73 -9.52
N GLU A 79 -19.36 1.94 -9.66
CA GLU A 79 -20.28 2.13 -8.52
C GLU A 79 -21.21 0.94 -8.33
N PRO A 80 -21.78 0.74 -7.15
CA PRO A 80 -22.94 -0.11 -6.96
C PRO A 80 -24.10 0.26 -7.90
N PRO A 81 -25.05 -0.65 -8.16
CA PRO A 81 -26.23 -0.34 -8.96
C PRO A 81 -27.11 0.72 -8.28
N GLY A 82 -27.86 1.48 -9.09
CA GLY A 82 -28.76 2.53 -8.65
C GLY A 82 -28.22 3.95 -8.82
N GLU A 83 -29.09 4.93 -8.62
CA GLU A 83 -28.77 6.37 -8.74
C GLU A 83 -28.23 6.93 -7.39
N ILE A 84 -27.08 6.38 -6.96
CA ILE A 84 -26.54 6.64 -5.61
C ILE A 84 -26.08 8.09 -5.42
N TRP A 85 -25.64 8.75 -6.46
CA TRP A 85 -25.13 10.12 -6.39
C TRP A 85 -26.26 11.17 -6.50
N GLU A 86 -27.38 10.83 -7.11
CA GLU A 86 -28.58 11.66 -7.15
C GLU A 86 -29.40 11.54 -5.85
N SER A 87 -29.54 10.32 -5.35
CA SER A 87 -30.33 10.05 -4.13
C SER A 87 -29.52 10.20 -2.83
N LEU A 88 -28.19 10.14 -2.92
CA LEU A 88 -27.24 10.01 -1.81
C LEU A 88 -27.56 8.81 -0.89
N THR A 89 -28.28 7.84 -1.42
CA THR A 89 -28.66 6.60 -0.72
C THR A 89 -27.80 5.45 -1.22
N PHE A 90 -27.01 4.91 -0.31
CA PHE A 90 -26.12 3.79 -0.63
C PHE A 90 -26.79 2.46 -0.24
N PRO A 91 -26.78 1.42 -1.10
CA PRO A 91 -27.46 0.15 -0.84
C PRO A 91 -26.88 -0.59 0.39
N GLY A 92 -27.67 -1.24 1.25
CA GLY A 92 -27.24 -2.16 2.30
C GLY A 92 -26.55 -3.42 1.75
N TYR A 93 -26.02 -4.28 2.62
CA TYR A 93 -25.42 -5.53 2.16
C TYR A 93 -26.38 -6.40 1.38
N GLU A 94 -27.60 -6.57 1.90
CA GLU A 94 -28.64 -7.37 1.25
C GLU A 94 -29.08 -6.76 -0.09
N GLU A 95 -29.28 -5.43 -0.12
CA GLU A 95 -29.64 -4.71 -1.34
C GLU A 95 -28.51 -4.77 -2.39
N LEU A 96 -27.24 -4.61 -1.96
CA LEU A 96 -26.11 -4.71 -2.84
C LEU A 96 -26.00 -6.11 -3.45
N LEU A 97 -26.13 -7.15 -2.64
CA LEU A 97 -26.07 -8.55 -3.12
C LEU A 97 -27.24 -8.87 -4.05
N ALA A 98 -28.46 -8.41 -3.73
CA ALA A 98 -29.62 -8.58 -4.59
C ALA A 98 -29.50 -7.85 -5.93
N GLY A 99 -28.84 -6.69 -5.96
CA GLY A 99 -28.63 -5.89 -7.18
C GLY A 99 -27.42 -6.32 -8.03
N LEU A 100 -26.64 -7.33 -7.62
CA LEU A 100 -25.42 -7.70 -8.36
C LEU A 100 -25.67 -8.25 -9.76
N GLU A 101 -26.84 -8.82 -10.04
CA GLU A 101 -27.20 -9.27 -11.39
C GLU A 101 -27.38 -8.11 -12.38
N GLU A 102 -27.62 -6.88 -11.88
CA GLU A 102 -27.72 -5.66 -12.67
C GLU A 102 -26.37 -4.99 -12.93
N THR A 103 -25.30 -5.48 -12.29
CA THR A 103 -23.96 -4.90 -12.44
C THR A 103 -23.22 -5.47 -13.64
N GLU A 104 -22.34 -4.66 -14.20
CA GLU A 104 -21.55 -5.04 -15.38
C GLU A 104 -20.09 -5.29 -15.04
N GLN A 105 -19.51 -6.26 -15.70
CA GLN A 105 -18.08 -6.38 -15.86
C GLN A 105 -17.70 -5.64 -17.14
N VAL A 106 -17.40 -4.34 -17.00
CA VAL A 106 -17.16 -3.42 -18.13
C VAL A 106 -15.85 -3.69 -18.86
N LEU A 107 -14.90 -4.36 -18.21
CA LEU A 107 -13.65 -4.83 -18.82
C LEU A 107 -13.39 -6.28 -18.44
N ALA A 108 -12.72 -7.02 -19.33
CA ALA A 108 -12.19 -8.32 -18.94
C ALA A 108 -11.18 -8.17 -17.78
N PRO A 109 -11.12 -9.14 -16.85
CA PRO A 109 -10.14 -9.10 -15.77
C PRO A 109 -8.71 -8.92 -16.30
N MET A 110 -7.94 -8.06 -15.69
CA MET A 110 -6.55 -7.73 -16.07
C MET A 110 -6.40 -7.05 -17.45
N ALA A 111 -7.48 -6.71 -18.14
CA ALA A 111 -7.38 -5.99 -19.41
C ALA A 111 -6.82 -4.57 -19.24
N ALA A 112 -7.23 -3.88 -18.18
CA ALA A 112 -6.70 -2.60 -17.77
C ALA A 112 -7.05 -2.34 -16.30
N TRP A 113 -6.41 -1.35 -15.72
CA TRP A 113 -6.84 -0.79 -14.46
C TRP A 113 -8.21 -0.14 -14.60
N HIS A 114 -9.13 -0.45 -13.70
CA HIS A 114 -10.47 0.12 -13.67
C HIS A 114 -10.94 0.28 -12.22
N TYR A 115 -10.93 1.50 -11.72
CA TYR A 115 -11.31 1.80 -10.35
C TYR A 115 -12.75 1.36 -10.06
N SER A 116 -12.94 0.58 -9.00
CA SER A 116 -14.25 0.06 -8.63
C SER A 116 -14.52 0.19 -7.14
N ASN A 117 -15.49 1.03 -6.78
CA ASN A 117 -16.06 1.11 -5.44
C ASN A 117 -16.86 -0.16 -5.14
N LEU A 118 -17.59 -0.67 -6.14
CA LEU A 118 -18.33 -1.93 -6.02
C LEU A 118 -17.44 -3.09 -5.56
N ALA A 119 -16.24 -3.23 -6.15
CA ALA A 119 -15.30 -4.28 -5.74
C ALA A 119 -14.96 -4.19 -4.25
N TYR A 120 -14.72 -2.99 -3.73
CA TYR A 120 -14.40 -2.78 -2.32
C TYR A 120 -15.59 -2.94 -1.38
N SER A 121 -16.80 -2.60 -1.82
CA SER A 121 -18.03 -2.92 -1.10
C SER A 121 -18.16 -4.43 -0.90
N LEU A 122 -17.91 -5.22 -1.96
CA LEU A 122 -17.93 -6.69 -1.89
C LEU A 122 -16.82 -7.25 -1.00
N LEU A 123 -15.60 -6.69 -1.06
CA LEU A 123 -14.51 -7.07 -0.15
C LEU A 123 -14.88 -6.81 1.32
N GLY A 124 -15.57 -5.70 1.61
CA GLY A 124 -16.11 -5.43 2.96
C GLY A 124 -17.10 -6.50 3.43
N ILE A 125 -17.95 -7.00 2.52
CA ILE A 125 -18.88 -8.12 2.82
C ILE A 125 -18.09 -9.41 3.09
N VAL A 126 -17.06 -9.70 2.30
CA VAL A 126 -16.17 -10.87 2.53
C VAL A 126 -15.54 -10.79 3.93
N VAL A 127 -15.02 -9.62 4.32
CA VAL A 127 -14.46 -9.44 5.67
C VAL A 127 -15.51 -9.71 6.74
N ALA A 128 -16.72 -9.15 6.61
CA ALA A 128 -17.79 -9.36 7.58
C ALA A 128 -18.18 -10.82 7.69
N ARG A 129 -18.31 -11.51 6.58
CA ARG A 129 -18.74 -12.94 6.54
C ARG A 129 -17.69 -13.86 7.14
N LEU A 130 -16.43 -13.69 6.78
CA LEU A 130 -15.34 -14.57 7.26
C LEU A 130 -14.94 -14.30 8.71
N SER A 131 -15.09 -13.07 9.17
CA SER A 131 -14.81 -12.72 10.56
C SER A 131 -15.98 -13.03 11.52
N GLY A 132 -17.20 -13.13 11.00
CA GLY A 132 -18.42 -13.20 11.81
C GLY A 132 -18.79 -11.89 12.51
N MET A 133 -18.17 -10.75 12.10
CA MET A 133 -18.37 -9.43 12.68
C MET A 133 -18.83 -8.45 11.60
N PRO A 134 -19.66 -7.44 11.92
CA PRO A 134 -19.87 -6.34 10.99
C PRO A 134 -18.54 -5.73 10.57
N PHE A 135 -18.37 -5.41 9.28
CA PHE A 135 -17.12 -4.89 8.73
C PHE A 135 -16.53 -3.71 9.54
N ARG A 136 -17.38 -2.77 9.94
CA ARG A 136 -16.97 -1.61 10.74
C ARG A 136 -16.38 -2.00 12.10
N ASN A 137 -16.98 -2.99 12.75
CA ASN A 137 -16.49 -3.50 14.04
C ASN A 137 -15.14 -4.20 13.85
N TYR A 138 -15.00 -4.98 12.77
CA TYR A 138 -13.72 -5.63 12.44
C TYR A 138 -12.61 -4.60 12.29
N VAL A 139 -12.81 -3.60 11.45
CA VAL A 139 -11.81 -2.53 11.24
C VAL A 139 -11.51 -1.77 12.54
N GLN A 140 -12.55 -1.46 13.33
CA GLN A 140 -12.40 -0.78 14.60
C GLN A 140 -11.55 -1.56 15.59
N GLU A 141 -11.84 -2.86 15.76
CA GLU A 141 -11.21 -3.69 16.77
C GLU A 141 -9.85 -4.24 16.33
N ARG A 142 -9.68 -4.50 15.03
CA ARG A 142 -8.52 -5.20 14.50
C ARG A 142 -7.46 -4.28 13.88
N LEU A 143 -7.81 -3.03 13.53
CA LEU A 143 -6.90 -2.07 12.92
C LEU A 143 -6.87 -0.74 13.68
N ILE A 144 -8.01 -0.05 13.81
CA ILE A 144 -8.06 1.31 14.38
C ILE A 144 -7.56 1.33 15.83
N ALA A 145 -8.08 0.45 16.67
CA ALA A 145 -7.71 0.41 18.08
C ALA A 145 -6.27 -0.08 18.30
N PRO A 146 -5.80 -1.18 17.70
CA PRO A 146 -4.42 -1.63 17.88
C PRO A 146 -3.37 -0.66 17.35
N VAL A 147 -3.62 0.02 16.22
CA VAL A 147 -2.71 1.04 15.66
C VAL A 147 -2.76 2.35 16.45
N GLY A 148 -3.75 2.51 17.33
CA GLY A 148 -3.88 3.69 18.19
C GLY A 148 -4.44 4.92 17.47
N LEU A 149 -5.33 4.72 16.50
CA LEU A 149 -5.99 5.79 15.73
C LEU A 149 -7.19 6.33 16.51
N ARG A 150 -6.92 7.17 17.50
CA ARG A 150 -7.92 7.60 18.51
C ARG A 150 -8.99 8.54 17.96
N ARG A 151 -8.69 9.20 16.85
CA ARG A 151 -9.55 10.18 16.19
C ARG A 151 -10.04 9.70 14.83
N THR A 152 -9.96 8.39 14.59
CA THR A 152 -10.48 7.75 13.37
C THR A 152 -11.77 7.02 13.71
N THR A 153 -12.87 7.44 13.09
CA THR A 153 -14.24 7.00 13.44
C THR A 153 -15.08 6.75 12.20
N TRP A 154 -16.11 5.92 12.35
CA TRP A 154 -17.15 5.77 11.34
C TRP A 154 -18.15 6.91 11.45
N GLY A 155 -18.07 7.87 10.52
CA GLY A 155 -18.84 9.10 10.58
C GLY A 155 -18.15 10.22 11.38
N PRO A 156 -18.73 11.44 11.35
CA PRO A 156 -18.16 12.61 11.98
C PRO A 156 -18.19 12.51 13.51
N GLY A 157 -17.10 12.91 14.16
CA GLY A 157 -17.02 13.10 15.62
C GLY A 157 -17.32 14.55 16.02
N GLU A 158 -17.12 14.84 17.32
CA GLU A 158 -17.46 16.16 17.90
C GLU A 158 -16.70 17.35 17.28
N ASN A 159 -15.50 17.12 16.73
CA ASN A 159 -14.67 18.16 16.10
C ASN A 159 -14.46 17.82 14.62
N ALA A 160 -15.52 17.52 13.90
CA ALA A 160 -15.48 17.26 12.47
C ALA A 160 -15.77 18.53 11.67
N ALA A 161 -14.99 18.77 10.63
CA ALA A 161 -15.26 19.82 9.66
C ALA A 161 -16.57 19.53 8.92
N LEU A 162 -17.27 20.61 8.56
CA LEU A 162 -18.45 20.53 7.70
C LEU A 162 -18.06 20.59 6.23
N PRO A 163 -18.77 19.86 5.36
CA PRO A 163 -18.46 19.78 3.93
C PRO A 163 -18.98 21.00 3.15
N TYR A 164 -18.16 21.50 2.23
CA TYR A 164 -18.52 22.66 1.42
C TYR A 164 -18.19 22.50 -0.06
N PHE A 165 -19.03 23.07 -0.89
CA PHE A 165 -18.76 23.36 -2.30
C PHE A 165 -18.50 24.86 -2.46
N VAL A 166 -17.40 25.23 -3.10
CA VAL A 166 -17.09 26.62 -3.45
C VAL A 166 -17.46 26.82 -4.92
N GLU A 167 -18.28 27.80 -5.20
CA GLU A 167 -18.74 28.09 -6.56
C GLU A 167 -17.58 28.46 -7.48
N PRO A 168 -17.52 27.92 -8.72
CA PRO A 168 -16.36 28.14 -9.62
C PRO A 168 -16.15 29.60 -10.06
N TYR A 169 -17.19 30.41 -10.02
CA TYR A 169 -17.19 31.79 -10.57
C TYR A 169 -17.48 32.85 -9.52
N SER A 170 -17.51 32.47 -8.25
CA SER A 170 -17.69 33.39 -7.13
C SER A 170 -17.00 32.79 -5.89
N ASP A 171 -16.87 33.61 -4.83
CA ASP A 171 -16.39 33.12 -3.54
C ASP A 171 -17.56 32.60 -2.65
N ALA A 172 -18.73 32.35 -3.26
CA ALA A 172 -19.87 31.83 -2.54
C ALA A 172 -19.61 30.37 -2.14
N VAL A 173 -20.01 30.06 -0.92
CA VAL A 173 -19.83 28.72 -0.33
C VAL A 173 -21.20 28.13 -0.08
N GLN A 174 -21.41 26.91 -0.56
CA GLN A 174 -22.62 26.13 -0.29
C GLN A 174 -22.27 24.92 0.54
N ARG A 175 -23.10 24.62 1.54
CA ARG A 175 -22.91 23.44 2.37
C ARG A 175 -23.34 22.19 1.60
N GLU A 176 -22.45 21.20 1.54
CA GLU A 176 -22.75 19.88 1.03
C GLU A 176 -23.40 18.99 2.10
N PRO A 177 -24.16 17.99 1.70
CA PRO A 177 -24.73 17.04 2.66
C PRO A 177 -23.65 16.17 3.30
N VAL A 178 -23.80 15.87 4.58
CA VAL A 178 -23.00 14.82 5.24
C VAL A 178 -23.57 13.47 4.81
N LEU A 179 -22.74 12.65 4.13
CA LEU A 179 -23.16 11.35 3.65
C LEU A 179 -23.25 10.34 4.80
N GLU A 180 -24.42 9.76 4.99
CA GLU A 180 -24.62 8.62 5.88
C GLU A 180 -24.48 7.32 5.09
N LEU A 181 -23.33 6.66 5.21
CA LEU A 181 -23.03 5.45 4.48
C LEU A 181 -23.59 4.17 5.12
N GLY A 182 -24.59 4.28 5.95
CA GLY A 182 -25.31 3.15 6.55
C GLY A 182 -24.38 2.08 7.18
N GLY A 183 -24.71 0.81 7.09
CA GLY A 183 -23.89 -0.33 7.59
C GLY A 183 -22.73 -0.75 6.69
N LYS A 184 -22.43 -0.03 5.64
CA LYS A 184 -21.52 -0.30 4.54
C LYS A 184 -20.16 0.30 4.82
N GLY A 185 -19.15 -0.04 4.11
CA GLY A 185 -17.93 0.66 4.32
C GLY A 185 -16.66 0.00 3.81
N GLY A 186 -16.74 -0.98 2.93
CA GLY A 186 -15.53 -1.53 2.32
C GLY A 186 -14.79 -0.49 1.47
N GLU A 187 -15.50 0.44 0.86
CA GLU A 187 -14.97 1.46 -0.04
C GLU A 187 -14.70 2.81 0.61
N SER A 188 -15.40 3.13 1.73
CA SER A 188 -15.37 4.48 2.30
C SER A 188 -16.07 4.57 3.66
N GLY A 189 -16.11 5.73 4.27
CA GLY A 189 -16.93 6.02 5.46
C GLY A 189 -16.16 6.40 6.71
N LEU A 190 -14.84 6.32 6.69
CA LEU A 190 -14.02 6.79 7.81
C LEU A 190 -13.84 8.31 7.77
N TYR A 191 -13.82 8.88 8.97
CA TYR A 191 -13.36 10.21 9.30
C TYR A 191 -12.06 10.11 10.08
N SER A 192 -11.11 11.01 9.86
CA SER A 192 -9.81 10.97 10.53
C SER A 192 -9.19 12.36 10.62
N THR A 193 -8.04 12.43 11.28
CA THR A 193 -7.19 13.63 11.40
C THR A 193 -5.85 13.40 10.70
N THR A 194 -5.10 14.46 10.43
CA THR A 194 -3.74 14.35 9.91
C THR A 194 -2.83 13.54 10.83
N GLY A 195 -2.99 13.67 12.16
CA GLY A 195 -2.22 12.93 13.15
C GLY A 195 -2.47 11.42 13.11
N ASP A 196 -3.72 10.99 12.99
CA ASP A 196 -4.05 9.56 12.90
C ASP A 196 -3.66 8.97 11.55
N LEU A 197 -3.85 9.70 10.44
CA LEU A 197 -3.37 9.25 9.12
C LEU A 197 -1.85 9.17 9.06
N ALA A 198 -1.12 10.03 9.77
CA ALA A 198 0.34 9.90 9.88
C ALA A 198 0.74 8.62 10.62
N ARG A 199 0.02 8.23 11.69
CA ARG A 199 0.21 6.93 12.36
C ARG A 199 -0.12 5.76 11.44
N TRP A 200 -1.21 5.86 10.66
CA TRP A 200 -1.58 4.85 9.69
C TRP A 200 -0.53 4.69 8.59
N GLY A 201 -0.03 5.79 8.02
CA GLY A 201 1.07 5.77 7.05
C GLY A 201 2.36 5.19 7.64
N ALA A 202 2.71 5.54 8.88
CA ALA A 202 3.85 4.96 9.59
C ALA A 202 3.69 3.45 9.82
N PHE A 203 2.49 2.99 10.19
CA PHE A 203 2.16 1.56 10.28
C PHE A 203 2.32 0.85 8.93
N LEU A 204 1.87 1.44 7.83
CA LEU A 204 2.06 0.89 6.48
C LEU A 204 3.52 0.92 6.01
N CYS A 205 4.38 1.74 6.60
CA CYS A 205 5.83 1.67 6.37
C CYS A 205 6.50 0.54 7.15
N ASN A 206 6.13 0.40 8.43
CA ASN A 206 6.74 -0.54 9.38
C ASN A 206 5.66 -1.06 10.34
N PRO A 207 4.93 -2.13 10.00
CA PRO A 207 3.80 -2.61 10.77
C PRO A 207 4.22 -3.27 12.10
N ASP A 208 3.30 -3.24 13.06
CA ASP A 208 3.34 -4.15 14.19
C ASP A 208 2.91 -5.55 13.69
N GLU A 209 3.82 -6.52 13.76
CA GLU A 209 3.61 -7.90 13.31
C GLU A 209 2.44 -8.60 14.02
N SER A 210 2.05 -8.12 15.20
CA SER A 210 0.88 -8.64 15.92
C SER A 210 -0.46 -8.17 15.30
N VAL A 211 -0.42 -7.11 14.51
CA VAL A 211 -1.59 -6.55 13.81
C VAL A 211 -1.64 -7.02 12.37
N LEU A 212 -0.56 -6.87 11.61
CA LEU A 212 -0.45 -7.31 10.22
C LEU A 212 1.01 -7.66 9.91
N LYS A 213 1.23 -8.79 9.24
CA LYS A 213 2.59 -9.23 8.90
C LYS A 213 3.29 -8.22 7.98
N GLY A 214 4.58 -7.99 8.23
CA GLY A 214 5.41 -7.13 7.40
C GLY A 214 5.49 -7.59 5.94
N SER A 215 5.44 -8.91 5.71
CA SER A 215 5.34 -9.48 4.36
C SER A 215 4.03 -9.13 3.65
N SER A 216 2.92 -9.06 4.39
CA SER A 216 1.61 -8.67 3.87
C SER A 216 1.57 -7.19 3.52
N VAL A 217 2.14 -6.34 4.38
CA VAL A 217 2.30 -4.92 4.06
C VAL A 217 3.24 -4.72 2.87
N ALA A 218 4.33 -5.49 2.77
CA ALA A 218 5.20 -5.44 1.60
C ALA A 218 4.44 -5.75 0.30
N GLU A 219 3.60 -6.78 0.31
CA GLU A 219 2.76 -7.16 -0.84
C GLU A 219 1.73 -6.08 -1.22
N MET A 220 1.23 -5.29 -0.25
CA MET A 220 0.39 -4.12 -0.58
C MET A 220 1.11 -3.12 -1.48
N HIS A 221 2.43 -3.02 -1.38
CA HIS A 221 3.26 -2.08 -2.15
C HIS A 221 3.80 -2.68 -3.45
N ASP A 222 3.55 -3.94 -3.74
CA ASP A 222 3.91 -4.54 -5.02
C ASP A 222 2.94 -4.11 -6.11
N VAL A 223 3.46 -3.69 -7.28
CA VAL A 223 2.62 -3.29 -8.42
C VAL A 223 1.86 -4.49 -8.96
N ASN A 224 0.54 -4.46 -8.90
CA ASN A 224 -0.33 -5.47 -9.48
C ASN A 224 -0.85 -5.07 -10.87
N VAL A 225 -1.06 -3.78 -11.11
CA VAL A 225 -1.49 -3.24 -12.40
C VAL A 225 -0.99 -1.81 -12.56
N MET A 226 -0.66 -1.42 -13.79
CA MET A 226 -0.37 -0.03 -14.13
C MET A 226 -1.65 0.69 -14.54
N ALA A 227 -1.88 1.85 -13.94
CA ALA A 227 -3.02 2.71 -14.26
C ALA A 227 -2.73 3.63 -15.46
N GLU A 228 -1.45 3.98 -15.68
CA GLU A 228 -1.02 4.86 -16.75
C GLU A 228 0.07 4.25 -17.62
N PRO A 229 0.03 4.46 -18.96
CA PRO A 229 1.00 3.88 -19.89
C PRO A 229 2.44 4.36 -19.68
N ASN A 230 2.64 5.53 -19.10
CA ASN A 230 3.95 6.15 -18.84
C ASN A 230 4.62 5.64 -17.55
N TRP A 231 3.99 4.68 -16.86
CA TRP A 231 4.50 4.03 -15.65
C TRP A 231 4.69 4.96 -14.44
N THR A 232 3.93 6.04 -14.39
CA THR A 232 3.97 6.99 -13.28
C THR A 232 2.94 6.68 -12.20
N LEU A 233 1.87 5.94 -12.54
CA LEU A 233 0.84 5.51 -11.61
C LEU A 233 0.57 4.02 -11.78
N GLY A 234 0.84 3.26 -10.74
CA GLY A 234 0.47 1.86 -10.58
C GLY A 234 -0.47 1.66 -9.40
N TRP A 235 -0.92 0.43 -9.23
CA TRP A 235 -1.78 0.04 -8.14
C TRP A 235 -1.29 -1.25 -7.49
N GLY A 236 -1.14 -1.21 -6.17
CA GLY A 236 -0.89 -2.37 -5.34
C GLY A 236 -2.18 -2.98 -4.78
N LEU A 237 -2.12 -3.59 -3.62
CA LEU A 237 -3.32 -4.07 -2.92
C LEU A 237 -3.87 -2.96 -2.03
N GLY A 238 -4.82 -2.17 -2.56
CA GLY A 238 -5.43 -1.05 -1.87
C GLY A 238 -4.58 0.21 -1.78
N LEU A 239 -3.49 0.30 -2.51
CA LEU A 239 -2.59 1.44 -2.53
C LEU A 239 -2.39 1.99 -3.94
N GLU A 240 -2.49 3.30 -4.08
CA GLU A 240 -1.93 4.05 -5.20
C GLU A 240 -0.40 4.05 -5.08
N LEU A 241 0.30 3.83 -6.18
CA LEU A 241 1.76 3.79 -6.26
C LEU A 241 2.22 4.81 -7.30
N CYS A 242 2.55 6.02 -6.85
CA CYS A 242 2.98 7.12 -7.71
C CYS A 242 4.51 7.14 -7.82
N ARG A 243 5.03 6.98 -9.02
CA ARG A 243 6.47 7.09 -9.28
C ARG A 243 6.86 8.54 -9.55
N ARG A 244 7.86 9.02 -8.82
CA ARG A 244 8.52 10.31 -8.97
C ARG A 244 10.02 10.12 -9.02
N GLY A 245 10.60 10.23 -10.20
CA GLY A 245 12.02 9.90 -10.39
C GLY A 245 12.32 8.46 -9.99
N GLU A 246 13.23 8.27 -9.05
CA GLU A 246 13.61 6.96 -8.50
C GLU A 246 12.78 6.55 -7.27
N ARG A 247 11.85 7.41 -6.83
CA ARG A 247 11.01 7.14 -5.65
C ARG A 247 9.62 6.70 -6.05
N ILE A 248 9.04 5.87 -5.18
CA ILE A 248 7.63 5.50 -5.23
C ILE A 248 6.97 6.05 -3.98
N PHE A 249 5.96 6.87 -4.19
CA PHE A 249 5.07 7.35 -3.15
C PHE A 249 3.83 6.49 -3.14
N SER A 250 3.57 5.86 -2.01
CA SER A 250 2.43 4.98 -1.79
C SER A 250 1.38 5.68 -0.95
N GLY A 251 0.13 5.30 -1.11
CA GLY A 251 -0.96 5.87 -0.31
C GLY A 251 -2.31 5.72 -0.97
N HIS A 252 -3.18 6.67 -0.77
CA HIS A 252 -4.48 6.73 -1.43
C HIS A 252 -5.05 8.15 -1.37
N THR A 253 -5.79 8.51 -2.39
CA THR A 253 -6.59 9.73 -2.41
C THR A 253 -8.02 9.47 -1.94
N GLY A 254 -8.73 10.49 -1.52
CA GLY A 254 -10.13 10.40 -1.13
C GLY A 254 -10.93 11.59 -1.61
N GLY A 255 -12.16 11.34 -2.04
CA GLY A 255 -13.10 12.38 -2.46
C GLY A 255 -14.53 12.02 -2.06
N TYR A 256 -15.16 12.98 -1.42
CA TYR A 256 -16.58 13.03 -1.13
C TYR A 256 -17.14 14.41 -1.48
N PRO A 257 -18.45 14.56 -1.64
CA PRO A 257 -19.05 15.88 -1.65
C PRO A 257 -18.54 16.72 -0.47
N GLY A 258 -17.93 17.85 -0.77
CA GLY A 258 -17.34 18.76 0.21
C GLY A 258 -16.06 18.30 0.91
N PHE A 259 -15.45 17.17 0.55
CA PHE A 259 -14.17 16.73 1.13
C PHE A 259 -13.22 16.18 0.09
N LEU A 260 -11.95 16.58 0.19
CA LEU A 260 -10.84 15.92 -0.49
C LEU A 260 -9.75 15.55 0.52
N SER A 261 -9.10 14.44 0.28
CA SER A 261 -8.04 13.93 1.16
C SER A 261 -6.94 13.25 0.35
N ILE A 262 -5.72 13.29 0.86
CA ILE A 262 -4.59 12.50 0.38
C ILE A 262 -3.75 12.04 1.57
N LEU A 263 -3.39 10.77 1.55
CA LEU A 263 -2.31 10.16 2.30
C LEU A 263 -1.29 9.70 1.28
N THR A 264 -0.06 10.21 1.35
CA THR A 264 1.04 9.78 0.47
C THR A 264 2.34 9.73 1.25
N TYR A 265 3.16 8.69 1.02
CA TYR A 265 4.41 8.49 1.74
C TYR A 265 5.41 7.67 0.92
N SER A 266 6.68 7.94 1.10
CA SER A 266 7.76 7.07 0.66
C SER A 266 8.05 6.03 1.75
N ARG A 267 7.81 4.76 1.47
CA ARG A 267 8.12 3.67 2.39
C ARG A 267 9.62 3.56 2.66
N ARG A 268 10.44 3.80 1.63
CA ARG A 268 11.90 3.81 1.71
C ARG A 268 12.41 4.87 2.69
N ASP A 269 11.93 6.12 2.52
CA ASP A 269 12.41 7.26 3.30
C ASP A 269 11.65 7.41 4.63
N ARG A 270 10.51 6.73 4.81
CA ARG A 270 9.58 6.84 5.95
C ARG A 270 9.06 8.26 6.19
N ILE A 271 8.92 8.98 5.10
CA ILE A 271 8.46 10.38 5.07
C ILE A 271 7.24 10.45 4.17
N GLY A 272 6.28 11.27 4.52
CA GLY A 272 5.07 11.45 3.74
C GLY A 272 4.33 12.73 4.05
N ALA A 273 3.29 12.99 3.30
CA ALA A 273 2.39 14.12 3.47
C ALA A 273 0.94 13.66 3.55
N ILE A 274 0.19 14.35 4.38
CA ILE A 274 -1.26 14.21 4.50
C ILE A 274 -1.87 15.58 4.31
N MET A 275 -2.87 15.67 3.44
CA MET A 275 -3.68 16.89 3.30
C MET A 275 -5.15 16.52 3.35
N LEU A 276 -5.91 17.26 4.14
CA LEU A 276 -7.35 17.10 4.33
C LEU A 276 -8.01 18.45 4.11
N THR A 277 -9.09 18.48 3.35
CA THR A 277 -9.87 19.69 3.13
C THR A 277 -11.36 19.42 3.30
N ASN A 278 -12.09 20.42 3.69
CA ASN A 278 -13.56 20.43 3.72
C ASN A 278 -14.14 21.19 2.52
N THR A 279 -13.48 21.08 1.38
CA THR A 279 -14.02 21.50 0.08
C THR A 279 -13.65 20.51 -1.00
N SER A 280 -14.58 20.21 -1.90
CA SER A 280 -14.35 19.42 -3.12
C SER A 280 -13.92 20.27 -4.32
N SER A 281 -13.82 21.59 -4.14
CA SER A 281 -13.53 22.54 -5.23
C SER A 281 -12.03 22.75 -5.50
N TRP A 282 -11.13 22.00 -4.85
CA TRP A 282 -9.68 22.13 -5.06
C TRP A 282 -9.07 20.92 -5.79
N PRO A 283 -9.10 20.89 -7.15
CA PRO A 283 -8.67 19.73 -7.92
C PRO A 283 -7.16 19.44 -7.85
N LYS A 284 -6.36 20.37 -7.31
CA LYS A 284 -4.90 20.22 -7.19
C LYS A 284 -4.44 19.60 -5.85
N LEU A 285 -5.34 19.17 -5.00
CA LEU A 285 -4.97 18.58 -3.69
C LEU A 285 -3.94 17.44 -3.85
N SER A 286 -4.22 16.48 -4.73
CA SER A 286 -3.34 15.31 -4.91
C SER A 286 -1.96 15.68 -5.47
N PRO A 287 -1.83 16.48 -6.54
CA PRO A 287 -0.53 16.96 -6.98
C PRO A 287 0.23 17.72 -5.89
N THR A 288 -0.43 18.62 -5.15
CA THR A 288 0.21 19.39 -4.07
C THR A 288 0.67 18.48 -2.91
N GLY A 289 -0.12 17.46 -2.56
CA GLY A 289 0.28 16.49 -1.54
C GLY A 289 1.53 15.69 -1.93
N LEU A 290 1.63 15.30 -3.20
CA LEU A 290 2.83 14.64 -3.74
C LEU A 290 4.04 15.58 -3.75
N GLU A 291 3.88 16.83 -4.21
CA GLU A 291 4.94 17.83 -4.19
C GLU A 291 5.43 18.11 -2.76
N LEU A 292 4.51 18.19 -1.80
CA LEU A 292 4.85 18.35 -0.38
C LEU A 292 5.63 17.15 0.16
N ALA A 293 5.25 15.93 -0.22
CA ALA A 293 5.97 14.73 0.19
C ALA A 293 7.38 14.67 -0.44
N GLU A 294 7.54 15.05 -1.71
CA GLU A 294 8.83 15.17 -2.39
C GLU A 294 9.73 16.17 -1.67
N ALA A 295 9.23 17.39 -1.43
CA ALA A 295 9.96 18.43 -0.72
C ALA A 295 10.35 17.97 0.70
N ALA A 296 9.44 17.31 1.41
CA ALA A 296 9.74 16.78 2.76
C ALA A 296 10.84 15.71 2.73
N VAL A 297 10.87 14.85 1.70
CA VAL A 297 11.95 13.86 1.55
C VAL A 297 13.29 14.54 1.25
N GLU A 298 13.29 15.59 0.42
CA GLU A 298 14.52 16.34 0.09
C GLU A 298 15.09 17.09 1.29
N GLU A 299 14.23 17.73 2.08
CA GLU A 299 14.64 18.55 3.22
C GLU A 299 14.90 17.73 4.49
N LEU A 300 14.12 16.68 4.71
CA LEU A 300 14.18 15.84 5.90
C LEU A 300 14.91 14.52 5.66
N SER A 301 15.75 14.47 4.61
CA SER A 301 16.56 13.27 4.36
C SER A 301 17.07 12.71 5.69
N PRO A 302 16.83 11.43 6.02
CA PRO A 302 17.26 10.90 7.30
C PRO A 302 18.74 11.24 7.49
N GLU A 303 19.09 11.75 8.68
CA GLU A 303 20.48 11.85 9.08
C GLU A 303 21.12 10.50 8.72
N LEU A 304 22.19 10.53 7.93
CA LEU A 304 22.93 9.32 7.59
C LEU A 304 23.14 8.57 8.89
N GLU A 305 22.57 7.38 9.01
CA GLU A 305 22.78 6.55 10.19
C GLU A 305 24.30 6.53 10.44
N SER A 306 24.70 7.00 11.62
CA SER A 306 26.11 7.04 11.96
C SER A 306 26.66 5.65 11.80
N TRP A 307 27.65 5.49 10.93
CA TRP A 307 28.29 4.19 10.75
C TRP A 307 28.77 3.66 12.11
N LEU A 308 28.27 2.51 12.47
CA LEU A 308 28.72 1.77 13.64
C LEU A 308 29.41 0.48 13.15
N PRO A 309 30.54 0.10 13.78
CA PRO A 309 31.16 -1.17 13.44
C PRO A 309 30.22 -2.32 13.81
N GLU A 310 30.03 -3.23 12.86
CA GLU A 310 29.23 -4.43 13.04
C GLU A 310 30.10 -5.61 13.47
N GLU A 311 29.45 -6.70 13.91
CA GLU A 311 30.14 -7.96 14.18
C GLU A 311 30.78 -8.51 12.91
N ALA A 312 31.91 -9.16 13.06
CA ALA A 312 32.59 -9.82 11.96
C ALA A 312 31.68 -10.87 11.31
N PRO A 313 31.77 -11.06 9.98
CA PRO A 313 30.98 -12.06 9.30
C PRO A 313 31.28 -13.46 9.87
N PRO A 314 30.26 -14.32 9.95
CA PRO A 314 30.47 -15.72 10.37
C PRO A 314 31.56 -16.40 9.53
N PRO A 315 32.35 -17.34 10.11
CA PRO A 315 33.45 -17.98 9.38
C PRO A 315 33.05 -18.62 8.05
N GLY A 316 31.83 -19.12 7.92
CA GLY A 316 31.30 -19.68 6.68
C GLY A 316 30.94 -18.66 5.62
N ILE A 317 30.72 -17.40 6.01
CA ILE A 317 30.36 -16.27 5.13
C ILE A 317 31.61 -15.52 4.65
N ALA A 318 32.61 -15.35 5.51
CA ALA A 318 33.80 -14.58 5.17
C ALA A 318 34.45 -14.96 3.83
N PRO A 319 34.58 -16.25 3.43
CA PRO A 319 35.14 -16.65 2.16
C PRO A 319 34.28 -16.27 0.93
N LEU A 320 33.01 -15.92 1.13
CA LEU A 320 32.12 -15.50 0.03
C LEU A 320 32.30 -14.05 -0.32
N LEU A 321 32.83 -13.24 0.59
CA LEU A 321 32.90 -11.80 0.43
C LEU A 321 33.94 -11.36 -0.61
N GLY A 322 33.71 -10.17 -1.16
CA GLY A 322 34.57 -9.55 -2.16
C GLY A 322 34.04 -9.72 -3.58
N ARG A 323 34.95 -9.72 -4.54
CA ARG A 323 34.62 -9.68 -5.96
C ARG A 323 34.48 -11.07 -6.56
N TRP A 324 33.45 -11.21 -7.38
CA TRP A 324 33.16 -12.39 -8.17
C TRP A 324 32.73 -11.97 -9.58
N TRP A 325 32.94 -12.80 -10.55
CA TRP A 325 32.61 -12.53 -11.96
C TRP A 325 31.67 -13.60 -12.50
N SER A 326 30.68 -13.17 -13.26
CA SER A 326 29.83 -14.01 -14.09
C SER A 326 29.53 -13.27 -15.39
N GLU A 327 29.60 -13.95 -16.53
CA GLU A 327 29.40 -13.35 -17.87
C GLU A 327 30.23 -12.08 -18.12
N GLY A 328 31.42 -11.98 -17.56
CA GLY A 328 32.26 -10.78 -17.65
C GLY A 328 31.78 -9.61 -16.75
N SER A 329 30.70 -9.79 -16.02
CA SER A 329 30.18 -8.80 -15.10
C SER A 329 30.73 -9.03 -13.70
N GLU A 330 31.21 -7.95 -13.09
CA GLU A 330 31.72 -7.97 -11.70
C GLU A 330 30.57 -7.82 -10.71
N THR A 331 30.50 -8.71 -9.72
CA THR A 331 29.55 -8.69 -8.61
C THR A 331 30.31 -8.63 -7.30
N ILE A 332 29.89 -7.75 -6.39
CA ILE A 332 30.49 -7.58 -5.08
C ILE A 332 29.56 -8.21 -4.05
N PHE A 333 30.08 -9.22 -3.33
CA PHE A 333 29.41 -9.80 -2.16
C PHE A 333 29.93 -9.13 -0.90
N SER A 334 29.03 -8.70 -0.05
CA SER A 334 29.30 -7.98 1.20
C SER A 334 28.48 -8.55 2.35
N TRP A 335 28.97 -8.32 3.59
CA TRP A 335 28.24 -8.60 4.81
C TRP A 335 27.87 -7.27 5.45
N ARG A 336 26.58 -6.97 5.52
CA ARG A 336 26.06 -5.72 6.08
C ARG A 336 24.77 -6.00 6.84
N HIS A 337 24.56 -5.34 7.95
CA HIS A 337 23.37 -5.48 8.80
C HIS A 337 23.04 -6.95 9.13
N GLY A 338 24.11 -7.74 9.40
CA GLY A 338 23.97 -9.16 9.71
C GLY A 338 23.49 -10.02 8.53
N LYS A 339 23.61 -9.54 7.29
CA LYS A 339 23.14 -10.24 6.08
C LYS A 339 24.20 -10.33 5.01
N LEU A 340 24.16 -11.42 4.26
CA LEU A 340 24.94 -11.57 3.01
C LEU A 340 24.19 -10.82 1.90
N GLU A 341 24.90 -9.93 1.20
CA GLU A 341 24.36 -9.10 0.13
C GLU A 341 25.24 -9.20 -1.11
N ALA A 342 24.64 -9.04 -2.30
CA ALA A 342 25.38 -8.92 -3.54
C ALA A 342 24.82 -7.82 -4.44
N ARG A 343 25.72 -7.13 -5.15
CA ARG A 343 25.38 -6.12 -6.16
C ARG A 343 26.37 -6.16 -7.33
N LEU A 344 25.91 -5.83 -8.53
CA LEU A 344 26.81 -5.57 -9.63
C LEU A 344 27.66 -4.34 -9.35
N ALA A 345 28.96 -4.42 -9.60
CA ALA A 345 29.88 -3.29 -9.39
C ALA A 345 29.51 -2.05 -10.22
N ALA A 346 28.89 -2.26 -11.38
CA ALA A 346 28.44 -1.19 -12.27
C ALA A 346 27.13 -0.50 -11.84
N TRP A 347 26.43 -1.01 -10.81
CA TRP A 347 25.20 -0.38 -10.34
C TRP A 347 25.48 0.83 -9.45
N PRO A 348 24.64 1.86 -9.50
CA PRO A 348 24.76 2.99 -8.60
C PRO A 348 24.59 2.53 -7.15
N PRO A 349 25.28 3.18 -6.19
CA PRO A 349 25.27 2.79 -4.77
C PRO A 349 23.87 2.75 -4.14
N GLU A 350 22.96 3.58 -4.65
CA GLU A 350 21.59 3.73 -4.15
C GLU A 350 20.67 2.55 -4.52
N ARG A 351 21.10 1.74 -5.48
CA ARG A 351 20.34 0.56 -5.87
C ARG A 351 20.45 -0.53 -4.82
N GLU A 352 19.30 -1.00 -4.36
CA GLU A 352 19.23 -2.05 -3.35
C GLU A 352 19.94 -3.32 -3.81
N PRO A 353 20.77 -3.94 -2.95
CA PRO A 353 21.43 -5.21 -3.24
C PRO A 353 20.44 -6.36 -3.23
N SER A 354 20.82 -7.48 -3.83
CA SER A 354 20.20 -8.76 -3.57
C SER A 354 20.64 -9.28 -2.21
N VAL A 355 19.70 -9.72 -1.38
CA VAL A 355 19.94 -10.21 -0.01
C VAL A 355 19.73 -11.71 0.03
N PHE A 356 20.58 -12.41 0.78
CA PHE A 356 20.60 -13.86 0.89
C PHE A 356 20.39 -14.31 2.34
N GLU A 357 19.50 -15.28 2.53
CA GLU A 357 19.28 -15.95 3.81
C GLU A 357 19.75 -17.41 3.76
N PRO A 358 20.44 -17.93 4.80
CA PRO A 358 20.93 -19.28 4.79
C PRO A 358 19.78 -20.30 4.83
N GLU A 359 19.85 -21.34 3.96
CA GLU A 359 18.94 -22.49 3.97
C GLU A 359 19.56 -23.73 4.63
N GLY A 360 20.82 -23.62 5.04
CA GLY A 360 21.61 -24.71 5.62
C GLY A 360 22.68 -25.24 4.67
N GLY A 361 23.80 -25.67 5.24
CA GLY A 361 24.98 -26.05 4.49
C GLY A 361 25.52 -24.90 3.63
N ASP A 362 25.89 -25.22 2.40
CA ASP A 362 26.43 -24.27 1.43
C ASP A 362 25.32 -23.67 0.49
N ARG A 363 24.14 -23.43 1.02
CA ARG A 363 22.99 -22.92 0.27
C ARG A 363 22.37 -21.71 0.95
N PHE A 364 21.97 -20.74 0.13
CA PHE A 364 21.28 -19.51 0.54
C PHE A 364 20.11 -19.23 -0.40
N ARG A 365 19.01 -18.71 0.17
CA ARG A 365 17.86 -18.23 -0.60
C ARG A 365 17.97 -16.73 -0.85
N VAL A 366 17.73 -16.31 -2.08
CA VAL A 366 17.61 -14.89 -2.43
C VAL A 366 16.27 -14.38 -1.95
N VAL A 367 16.26 -13.45 -1.00
CA VAL A 367 15.03 -12.92 -0.39
C VAL A 367 14.67 -11.53 -0.91
N SER A 368 15.58 -10.86 -1.59
CA SER A 368 15.32 -9.58 -2.26
C SER A 368 16.10 -9.44 -3.57
N GLY A 369 15.71 -8.48 -4.41
CA GLY A 369 16.36 -8.20 -5.68
C GLY A 369 15.74 -8.97 -6.85
N ARG A 370 16.39 -8.87 -8.01
CA ARG A 370 15.87 -9.37 -9.29
C ARG A 370 15.62 -10.88 -9.30
N GLU A 371 16.53 -11.65 -8.68
CA GLU A 371 16.48 -13.11 -8.62
C GLU A 371 15.84 -13.63 -7.33
N ARG A 372 14.92 -12.87 -6.74
CA ARG A 372 14.17 -13.28 -5.53
C ARG A 372 13.54 -14.66 -5.72
N GLY A 373 13.76 -15.54 -4.75
CA GLY A 373 13.30 -16.93 -4.78
C GLY A 373 14.32 -17.92 -5.33
N GLU A 374 15.37 -17.47 -6.00
CA GLU A 374 16.46 -18.32 -6.50
C GLU A 374 17.43 -18.71 -5.39
N THR A 375 18.27 -19.72 -5.67
CA THR A 375 19.26 -20.23 -4.73
C THR A 375 20.67 -19.78 -5.12
N LEU A 376 21.46 -19.34 -4.15
CA LEU A 376 22.90 -19.26 -4.21
C LEU A 376 23.49 -20.56 -3.60
N ARG A 377 24.30 -21.26 -4.37
CA ARG A 377 25.01 -22.48 -3.93
C ARG A 377 26.52 -22.22 -3.93
N VAL A 378 27.17 -22.58 -2.84
CA VAL A 378 28.62 -22.49 -2.67
C VAL A 378 29.27 -23.84 -3.03
N VAL A 379 30.35 -23.80 -3.77
CA VAL A 379 31.17 -24.98 -4.09
C VAL A 379 32.52 -24.82 -3.43
N ARG A 380 32.92 -25.86 -2.71
CA ARG A 380 34.23 -25.92 -2.04
C ARG A 380 35.09 -27.03 -2.64
N ASP A 381 36.38 -26.86 -2.56
CA ASP A 381 37.35 -27.89 -2.88
C ASP A 381 37.52 -28.89 -1.71
N ASP A 382 38.45 -29.87 -1.90
CA ASP A 382 38.75 -30.89 -0.90
C ASP A 382 39.38 -30.33 0.38
N ASN A 383 39.86 -29.09 0.37
CA ASN A 383 40.41 -28.39 1.53
C ASN A 383 39.36 -27.52 2.22
N GLY A 384 38.14 -27.45 1.68
CA GLY A 384 37.04 -26.65 2.20
C GLY A 384 37.06 -25.19 1.73
N GLU A 385 37.98 -24.80 0.82
CA GLU A 385 38.05 -23.45 0.25
C GLU A 385 36.96 -23.22 -0.79
N VAL A 386 36.38 -22.01 -0.81
CA VAL A 386 35.34 -21.64 -1.76
C VAL A 386 35.95 -21.37 -3.13
N VAL A 387 35.65 -22.23 -4.09
CA VAL A 387 36.19 -22.17 -5.45
C VAL A 387 35.24 -21.62 -6.47
N ARG A 388 33.93 -21.76 -6.25
CA ARG A 388 32.91 -21.30 -7.19
C ARG A 388 31.57 -21.03 -6.45
N LEU A 389 30.79 -20.09 -6.95
CA LEU A 389 29.40 -19.93 -6.55
C LEU A 389 28.49 -20.19 -7.74
N TYR A 390 27.27 -20.64 -7.48
CA TYR A 390 26.21 -20.69 -8.48
C TYR A 390 25.01 -19.91 -7.95
N TRP A 391 24.70 -18.79 -8.59
CA TRP A 391 23.52 -18.01 -8.29
C TRP A 391 22.47 -18.29 -9.35
N ALA A 392 21.33 -18.85 -8.97
CA ALA A 392 20.46 -19.58 -9.86
C ALA A 392 21.28 -20.70 -10.57
N THR A 393 21.52 -20.58 -11.85
CA THR A 393 22.36 -21.52 -12.62
C THR A 393 23.68 -20.91 -13.11
N TYR A 394 23.89 -19.61 -12.89
CA TYR A 394 25.06 -18.89 -13.38
C TYR A 394 26.27 -19.13 -12.50
N PRO A 395 27.41 -19.55 -13.06
CA PRO A 395 28.65 -19.70 -12.32
C PRO A 395 29.27 -18.33 -12.01
N PHE A 396 29.78 -18.19 -10.80
CA PHE A 396 30.59 -17.06 -10.36
C PHE A 396 31.96 -17.55 -9.93
N THR A 397 33.00 -16.92 -10.44
CA THR A 397 34.40 -17.24 -10.22
C THR A 397 35.19 -16.04 -9.73
N ARG A 398 36.36 -16.26 -9.12
CA ARG A 398 37.21 -15.19 -8.58
C ARG A 398 37.92 -14.38 -9.65
N THR A 399 37.97 -14.88 -10.86
CA THR A 399 38.53 -14.23 -12.06
C THR A 399 37.53 -14.37 -13.20
N PRO A 400 37.49 -13.43 -14.16
CA PRO A 400 36.62 -13.56 -15.34
C PRO A 400 36.95 -14.84 -16.12
N GLU A 401 35.94 -15.66 -16.39
CA GLU A 401 36.07 -16.90 -17.18
C GLU A 401 35.01 -16.92 -18.28
N VAL A 402 35.27 -17.65 -19.38
CA VAL A 402 34.22 -17.91 -20.38
C VAL A 402 33.32 -19.06 -19.91
N PHE A 403 32.06 -19.06 -20.31
CA PHE A 403 31.17 -20.16 -20.02
C PHE A 403 31.59 -21.46 -20.69
N GLY A 404 31.48 -22.55 -19.96
CA GLY A 404 31.79 -23.88 -20.46
C GLY A 404 33.28 -24.23 -20.47
N SER A 405 34.10 -23.42 -19.79
CA SER A 405 35.54 -23.70 -19.58
C SER A 405 35.77 -24.52 -18.30
#